data_a13abcb83efbbb4c563bfc0899a05533
#
_entry.id   a13abcb83efbbb4c563bfc0899a05533
#
_cell.length_a   1.000
_cell.length_b   1.000
_cell.length_c   1.000
_cell.angle_alpha   90.00
_cell.angle_beta   90.00
_cell.angle_gamma   90.00
#
_symmetry.space_group_name_H-M   'P 1'
#
loop_
_entity.id
_entity.type
_entity.pdbx_description
1 polymer ?
#
loop_
_entity_poly.entity_id
_entity_poly.type
_entity_poly.pdbx_seq_one_letter_code
_entity_poly.pdbx_strand_id
1 'polypeptide(L)'
;MQIEIKIDEKCKEPKIIVMTDKMTDEVNAIIKRLSDEQPQVIAGFREDVVEVLEPAEIYRVFAESGKVFAETNHGEYALRLRLYEAEQRLDSKTFVRISNSDIINLRKVKSFDLSFVGTICITLSNGTVTYVSRRSVAKIKQLLGM
;
A
#
# COMPACT_ATOMS: atom_id res chain seq x y z
N MET A 1 24.84 -4.34 0.23
CA MET A 1 24.41 -5.55 0.97
C MET A 1 24.93 -6.79 0.25
N GLN A 2 25.44 -7.73 1.01
CA GLN A 2 25.91 -9.02 0.47
C GLN A 2 24.98 -10.13 0.90
N ILE A 3 24.83 -11.14 0.04
CA ILE A 3 24.05 -12.33 0.37
C ILE A 3 25.01 -13.53 0.41
N GLU A 4 25.00 -14.23 1.54
CA GLU A 4 25.83 -15.43 1.75
C GLU A 4 24.93 -16.59 2.16
N ILE A 5 25.13 -17.75 1.53
CA ILE A 5 24.38 -18.96 1.85
C ILE A 5 25.34 -19.95 2.52
N LYS A 6 24.97 -20.41 3.72
CA LYS A 6 25.70 -21.48 4.42
C LYS A 6 24.79 -22.70 4.53
N ILE A 7 25.33 -23.85 4.11
CA ILE A 7 24.62 -25.13 4.21
C ILE A 7 25.17 -25.88 5.42
N ASP A 8 24.29 -26.17 6.38
CA ASP A 8 24.60 -26.91 7.60
C ASP A 8 23.57 -28.00 7.79
N GLU A 9 24.01 -29.24 7.75
CA GLU A 9 23.16 -30.43 7.90
C GLU A 9 22.49 -30.52 9.26
N LYS A 10 23.02 -29.84 10.27
CA LYS A 10 22.44 -29.79 11.62
C LYS A 10 21.27 -28.82 11.72
N CYS A 11 21.07 -27.99 10.73
CA CYS A 11 20.01 -27.02 10.71
C CYS A 11 18.71 -27.67 10.23
N LYS A 12 17.76 -27.88 11.14
CA LYS A 12 16.50 -28.57 10.83
C LYS A 12 15.50 -27.67 10.10
N GLU A 13 15.58 -26.37 10.31
CA GLU A 13 14.73 -25.37 9.67
C GLU A 13 15.60 -24.28 9.05
N PRO A 14 15.21 -23.76 7.86
CA PRO A 14 15.94 -22.66 7.29
C PRO A 14 15.97 -21.46 8.24
N LYS A 15 17.12 -20.83 8.37
CA LYS A 15 17.34 -19.72 9.28
C LYS A 15 18.01 -18.58 8.52
N ILE A 16 17.51 -17.37 8.72
CA ILE A 16 18.10 -16.16 8.15
C ILE A 16 18.73 -15.35 9.27
N ILE A 17 20.01 -15.01 9.10
CA ILE A 17 20.74 -14.15 10.03
C ILE A 17 21.12 -12.89 9.30
N VAL A 18 20.74 -11.75 9.85
CA VAL A 18 21.17 -10.43 9.34
C VAL A 18 22.34 -9.94 10.20
N MET A 19 23.50 -9.83 9.57
CA MET A 19 24.70 -9.32 10.24
C MET A 19 24.89 -7.84 9.87
N THR A 20 24.93 -7.00 10.88
CA THR A 20 25.09 -5.56 10.72
C THR A 20 25.84 -4.98 11.90
N ASP A 21 26.47 -3.84 11.72
CA ASP A 21 27.17 -3.14 12.80
C ASP A 21 26.21 -2.33 13.68
N LYS A 22 25.04 -1.96 13.14
CA LYS A 22 24.02 -1.21 13.87
C LYS A 22 22.66 -1.36 13.21
N MET A 23 21.60 -1.12 13.98
CA MET A 23 20.24 -1.12 13.44
C MET A 23 20.00 0.14 12.62
N THR A 24 19.67 -0.04 11.35
CA THR A 24 19.35 1.05 10.42
C THR A 24 17.93 0.86 9.88
N ASP A 25 17.39 1.87 9.23
CA ASP A 25 16.09 1.78 8.58
C ASP A 25 16.07 0.70 7.49
N GLU A 26 17.18 0.54 6.76
CA GLU A 26 17.35 -0.52 5.76
C GLU A 26 17.25 -1.90 6.41
N VAL A 27 17.92 -2.13 7.52
CA VAL A 27 17.87 -3.41 8.25
C VAL A 27 16.47 -3.68 8.78
N ASN A 28 15.83 -2.68 9.37
CA ASN A 28 14.47 -2.80 9.88
C ASN A 28 13.48 -3.15 8.76
N ALA A 29 13.62 -2.56 7.59
CA ALA A 29 12.79 -2.85 6.43
C ALA A 29 12.95 -4.31 5.97
N ILE A 30 14.18 -4.82 5.94
CA ILE A 30 14.48 -6.21 5.58
C ILE A 30 13.84 -7.17 6.59
N ILE A 31 14.04 -6.92 7.89
CA ILE A 31 13.48 -7.76 8.96
C ILE A 31 11.96 -7.81 8.85
N LYS A 32 11.32 -6.68 8.62
CA LYS A 32 9.87 -6.59 8.47
C LYS A 32 9.37 -7.44 7.31
N ARG A 33 10.02 -7.38 6.15
CA ARG A 33 9.67 -8.19 4.97
C ARG A 33 9.80 -9.68 5.22
N LEU A 34 10.84 -10.08 5.95
CA LEU A 34 11.11 -11.49 6.25
C LEU A 34 10.24 -12.04 7.36
N SER A 35 9.74 -11.19 8.26
CA SER A 35 8.92 -11.60 9.41
C SER A 35 7.44 -11.80 9.08
N ASP A 36 6.96 -11.29 7.95
CA ASP A 36 5.57 -11.41 7.54
C ASP A 36 5.29 -12.83 7.03
N GLU A 37 5.17 -13.77 7.96
CA GLU A 37 4.90 -15.19 7.65
C GLU A 37 3.44 -15.45 7.31
N GLN A 38 2.53 -14.54 7.68
CA GLN A 38 1.10 -14.69 7.41
C GLN A 38 0.66 -13.73 6.32
N PRO A 39 -0.13 -14.22 5.34
CA PRO A 39 -0.71 -13.33 4.36
C PRO A 39 -1.58 -12.31 5.06
N GLN A 40 -1.32 -11.03 4.79
CA GLN A 40 -2.13 -9.95 5.33
C GLN A 40 -3.31 -9.73 4.39
N VAL A 41 -4.51 -9.90 4.93
CA VAL A 41 -5.74 -9.70 4.17
C VAL A 41 -6.37 -8.37 4.54
N ILE A 42 -7.14 -7.82 3.61
CA ILE A 42 -7.99 -6.66 3.87
C ILE A 42 -9.40 -7.16 4.08
N ALA A 43 -9.92 -7.00 5.29
CA ALA A 43 -11.29 -7.36 5.62
C ALA A 43 -12.21 -6.15 5.41
N GLY A 44 -13.21 -6.31 4.58
CA GLY A 44 -14.23 -5.29 4.34
C GLY A 44 -15.52 -5.62 5.09
N PHE A 45 -16.10 -4.60 5.69
CA PHE A 45 -17.32 -4.73 6.48
C PHE A 45 -18.47 -4.02 5.76
N ARG A 46 -19.53 -4.75 5.55
CA ARG A 46 -20.78 -4.23 4.99
C ARG A 46 -21.93 -4.80 5.81
N GLU A 47 -22.58 -3.94 6.58
CA GLU A 47 -23.61 -4.36 7.55
C GLU A 47 -23.03 -5.41 8.50
N ASP A 48 -23.62 -6.59 8.57
CA ASP A 48 -23.17 -7.67 9.46
C ASP A 48 -22.27 -8.69 8.76
N VAL A 49 -21.84 -8.39 7.52
CA VAL A 49 -21.03 -9.31 6.73
C VAL A 49 -19.60 -8.80 6.67
N VAL A 50 -18.65 -9.72 6.88
CA VAL A 50 -17.22 -9.48 6.71
C VAL A 50 -16.77 -10.22 5.46
N GLU A 51 -16.17 -9.50 4.52
CA GLU A 51 -15.64 -10.07 3.28
C GLU A 51 -14.14 -9.86 3.21
N VAL A 52 -13.41 -10.84 2.69
CA VAL A 52 -12.00 -10.69 2.35
C VAL A 52 -11.93 -10.01 0.99
N LEU A 53 -11.35 -8.81 0.95
CA LEU A 53 -11.24 -8.05 -0.29
C LEU A 53 -9.97 -8.43 -1.05
N GLU A 54 -10.13 -8.66 -2.35
CA GLU A 54 -8.99 -8.84 -3.25
C GLU A 54 -8.37 -7.48 -3.56
N PRO A 55 -7.08 -7.26 -3.28
CA PRO A 55 -6.45 -5.99 -3.57
C PRO A 55 -6.60 -5.54 -5.02
N ALA A 56 -6.60 -6.49 -5.97
CA ALA A 56 -6.77 -6.19 -7.39
C ALA A 56 -8.13 -5.54 -7.73
N GLU A 57 -9.13 -5.71 -6.89
CA GLU A 57 -10.46 -5.13 -7.07
C GLU A 57 -10.63 -3.78 -6.37
N ILE A 58 -9.66 -3.37 -5.58
CA ILE A 58 -9.70 -2.11 -4.84
C ILE A 58 -9.20 -0.97 -5.74
N TYR A 59 -10.02 0.06 -5.90
CA TYR A 59 -9.67 1.30 -6.61
C TYR A 59 -8.89 2.24 -5.72
N ARG A 60 -9.36 2.44 -4.51
CA ARG A 60 -8.69 3.27 -3.50
C ARG A 60 -9.12 2.88 -2.10
N VAL A 61 -8.30 3.24 -1.14
CA VAL A 61 -8.62 3.18 0.28
C VAL A 61 -8.54 4.61 0.80
N PHE A 62 -9.60 5.06 1.45
CA PHE A 62 -9.68 6.46 1.86
C PHE A 62 -10.28 6.63 3.24
N ALA A 63 -9.91 7.73 3.89
CA ALA A 63 -10.45 8.12 5.19
C ALA A 63 -11.43 9.27 5.02
N GLU A 64 -12.60 9.15 5.66
CA GLU A 64 -13.63 10.17 5.67
C GLU A 64 -14.36 10.14 6.99
N SER A 65 -14.53 11.29 7.63
CA SER A 65 -15.26 11.43 8.90
C SER A 65 -14.78 10.48 9.99
N GLY A 66 -13.46 10.28 10.09
CA GLY A 66 -12.85 9.42 11.09
C GLY A 66 -12.95 7.92 10.82
N LYS A 67 -13.46 7.55 9.66
CA LYS A 67 -13.59 6.15 9.22
C LYS A 67 -12.78 5.90 7.98
N VAL A 68 -12.42 4.64 7.73
CA VAL A 68 -11.65 4.21 6.56
C VAL A 68 -12.52 3.29 5.70
N PHE A 69 -12.48 3.50 4.40
CA PHE A 69 -13.27 2.76 3.42
C PHE A 69 -12.39 2.26 2.28
N ALA A 70 -12.78 1.12 1.71
CA ALA A 70 -12.24 0.64 0.45
C ALA A 70 -13.30 0.75 -0.63
N GLU A 71 -12.96 1.39 -1.74
CA GLU A 71 -13.80 1.48 -2.93
C GLU A 71 -13.43 0.36 -3.88
N THR A 72 -14.41 -0.49 -4.22
CA THR A 72 -14.18 -1.69 -5.03
C THR A 72 -15.18 -1.76 -6.20
N ASN A 73 -15.02 -2.79 -7.05
CA ASN A 73 -15.98 -3.08 -8.12
C ASN A 73 -17.40 -3.33 -7.60
N HIS A 74 -17.52 -3.73 -6.34
CA HIS A 74 -18.79 -4.09 -5.71
C HIS A 74 -19.29 -3.01 -4.74
N GLY A 75 -18.72 -1.80 -4.82
CA GLY A 75 -19.07 -0.67 -3.97
C GLY A 75 -18.08 -0.45 -2.84
N GLU A 76 -18.51 0.28 -1.84
CA GLU A 76 -17.66 0.63 -0.70
C GLU A 76 -17.82 -0.34 0.46
N TYR A 77 -16.71 -0.66 1.09
CA TYR A 77 -16.66 -1.43 2.33
C TYR A 77 -15.98 -0.60 3.41
N ALA A 78 -16.52 -0.66 4.62
CA ALA A 78 -15.82 -0.09 5.77
C ALA A 78 -14.65 -0.99 6.17
N LEU A 79 -13.55 -0.37 6.55
CA LEU A 79 -12.38 -1.07 7.07
C LEU A 79 -12.24 -0.71 8.55
N ARG A 80 -11.92 -1.69 9.39
CA ARG A 80 -11.63 -1.47 10.81
C ARG A 80 -10.13 -1.33 11.03
N LEU A 81 -9.50 -0.56 10.14
CA LEU A 81 -8.08 -0.25 10.12
C LEU A 81 -7.92 1.26 10.06
N ARG A 82 -6.81 1.75 10.56
CA ARG A 82 -6.38 3.10 10.25
C ARG A 82 -5.74 3.12 8.86
N LEU A 83 -5.71 4.28 8.22
CA LEU A 83 -5.21 4.39 6.85
C LEU A 83 -3.76 3.92 6.73
N TYR A 84 -2.89 4.26 7.71
CA TYR A 84 -1.50 3.81 7.70
C TYR A 84 -1.38 2.28 7.85
N GLU A 85 -2.32 1.63 8.56
CA GLU A 85 -2.34 0.18 8.69
C GLU A 85 -2.73 -0.48 7.36
N ALA A 86 -3.71 0.08 6.66
CA ALA A 86 -4.07 -0.38 5.32
C ALA A 86 -2.90 -0.23 4.35
N GLU A 87 -2.20 0.91 4.40
CA GLU A 87 -1.00 1.17 3.59
C GLU A 87 0.07 0.10 3.80
N GLN A 88 0.27 -0.34 5.04
CA GLN A 88 1.24 -1.38 5.38
C GLN A 88 0.86 -2.77 4.85
N ARG A 89 -0.44 -3.05 4.74
CA ARG A 89 -0.95 -4.34 4.26
C ARG A 89 -1.02 -4.46 2.75
N LEU A 90 -1.08 -3.32 2.06
CA LEU A 90 -1.17 -3.28 0.61
C LEU A 90 0.23 -3.25 -0.02
N ASP A 91 0.35 -3.82 -1.22
CA ASP A 91 1.61 -3.81 -1.96
C ASP A 91 2.00 -2.38 -2.33
N SER A 92 3.14 -1.92 -1.84
CA SER A 92 3.63 -0.55 -2.06
C SER A 92 4.01 -0.25 -3.51
N LYS A 93 4.17 -1.26 -4.35
CA LYS A 93 4.41 -1.09 -5.79
C LYS A 93 3.14 -0.79 -6.56
N THR A 94 2.00 -1.21 -6.03
CA THR A 94 0.69 -1.06 -6.66
C THR A 94 -0.13 0.05 -6.02
N PHE A 95 -0.08 0.16 -4.70
CA PHE A 95 -0.86 1.14 -3.93
C PHE A 95 0.04 2.26 -3.43
N VAL A 96 -0.37 3.49 -3.70
CA VAL A 96 0.42 4.68 -3.37
C VAL A 96 -0.42 5.66 -2.56
N ARG A 97 0.17 6.14 -1.45
CA ARG A 97 -0.42 7.21 -0.65
C ARG A 97 -0.28 8.53 -1.40
N ILE A 98 -1.39 9.18 -1.72
CA ILE A 98 -1.40 10.44 -2.46
C ILE A 98 -1.75 11.66 -1.61
N SER A 99 -2.29 11.43 -0.42
CA SER A 99 -2.64 12.47 0.53
C SER A 99 -2.78 11.88 1.93
N ASN A 100 -3.13 12.72 2.91
CA ASN A 100 -3.41 12.24 4.26
C ASN A 100 -4.63 11.30 4.31
N SER A 101 -5.52 11.41 3.33
CA SER A 101 -6.80 10.70 3.32
C SER A 101 -6.97 9.66 2.23
N ASP A 102 -6.03 9.55 1.27
CA ASP A 102 -6.22 8.67 0.12
C ASP A 102 -4.98 7.82 -0.20
N ILE A 103 -5.24 6.54 -0.46
CA ILE A 103 -4.32 5.59 -1.06
C ILE A 103 -4.97 5.10 -2.35
N ILE A 104 -4.28 5.16 -3.47
CA ILE A 104 -4.83 4.73 -4.75
C ILE A 104 -4.14 3.47 -5.28
N ASN A 105 -4.88 2.69 -6.04
CA ASN A 105 -4.34 1.58 -6.82
C ASN A 105 -3.89 2.12 -8.18
N LEU A 106 -2.57 2.12 -8.43
CA LEU A 106 -2.00 2.62 -9.68
C LEU A 106 -2.53 1.89 -10.91
N ARG A 107 -2.86 0.61 -10.78
CA ARG A 107 -3.41 -0.20 -11.89
C ARG A 107 -4.84 0.16 -12.24
N LYS A 108 -5.52 0.92 -11.39
CA LYS A 108 -6.90 1.37 -11.60
C LYS A 108 -6.97 2.83 -12.04
N VAL A 109 -5.84 3.48 -12.26
CA VAL A 109 -5.80 4.86 -12.72
C VAL A 109 -6.04 4.90 -14.22
N LYS A 110 -6.98 5.76 -14.64
CA LYS A 110 -7.24 6.06 -16.04
C LYS A 110 -6.32 7.18 -16.54
N SER A 111 -6.19 8.24 -15.78
CA SER A 111 -5.40 9.41 -16.19
C SER A 111 -4.90 10.23 -15.01
N PHE A 112 -3.78 10.91 -15.26
CA PHE A 112 -3.20 11.93 -14.39
C PHE A 112 -3.26 13.25 -15.14
N ASP A 113 -3.99 14.22 -14.62
CA ASP A 113 -4.08 15.57 -15.21
C ASP A 113 -3.09 16.49 -14.51
N LEU A 114 -2.06 16.91 -15.24
CA LEU A 114 -0.97 17.74 -14.74
C LEU A 114 -1.20 19.24 -14.97
N SER A 115 -2.36 19.62 -15.52
CA SER A 115 -2.66 21.02 -15.82
C SER A 115 -2.97 21.88 -14.60
N PHE A 116 -3.23 21.26 -13.45
CA PHE A 116 -3.51 21.97 -12.20
C PHE A 116 -2.22 22.46 -11.54
N VAL A 117 -2.26 23.67 -11.00
CA VAL A 117 -1.11 24.26 -10.30
C VAL A 117 -1.00 23.68 -8.90
N GLY A 118 0.17 23.11 -8.58
CA GLY A 118 0.47 22.59 -7.25
C GLY A 118 -0.21 21.29 -6.86
N THR A 119 -0.89 20.65 -7.79
CA THR A 119 -1.51 19.34 -7.56
C THR A 119 -1.58 18.54 -8.85
N ILE A 120 -2.01 17.30 -8.73
CA ILE A 120 -2.29 16.40 -9.86
C ILE A 120 -3.70 15.87 -9.64
N CYS A 121 -4.56 15.98 -10.66
CA CYS A 121 -5.88 15.39 -10.63
C CYS A 121 -5.82 13.97 -11.17
N ILE A 122 -6.31 13.02 -10.40
CA ILE A 122 -6.31 11.60 -10.78
C ILE A 122 -7.74 11.16 -11.03
N THR A 123 -7.96 10.55 -12.20
CA THR A 123 -9.22 9.89 -12.52
C THR A 123 -9.00 8.40 -12.50
N LEU A 124 -9.76 7.69 -11.67
CA LEU A 124 -9.75 6.24 -11.63
C LEU A 124 -10.64 5.66 -12.72
N SER A 125 -10.43 4.41 -13.10
CA SER A 125 -11.15 3.77 -14.19
C SER A 125 -12.65 3.61 -13.93
N ASN A 126 -13.10 3.71 -12.69
CA ASN A 126 -14.52 3.73 -12.32
C ASN A 126 -15.14 5.12 -12.34
N GLY A 127 -14.39 6.15 -12.73
CA GLY A 127 -14.85 7.54 -12.80
C GLY A 127 -14.58 8.37 -11.55
N THR A 128 -14.12 7.78 -10.46
CA THR A 128 -13.77 8.52 -9.25
C THR A 128 -12.60 9.47 -9.52
N VAL A 129 -12.73 10.69 -9.03
CA VAL A 129 -11.71 11.74 -9.17
C VAL A 129 -11.14 12.07 -7.79
N THR A 130 -9.83 12.14 -7.71
CA THR A 130 -9.14 12.54 -6.49
C THR A 130 -7.90 13.38 -6.82
N TYR A 131 -7.34 14.04 -5.80
CA TYR A 131 -6.24 14.97 -5.98
C TYR A 131 -5.05 14.60 -5.10
N VAL A 132 -3.85 14.75 -5.66
CA VAL A 132 -2.60 14.53 -4.95
C VAL A 132 -2.31 15.75 -4.07
N SER A 133 -1.94 15.53 -2.82
CA SER A 133 -1.51 16.62 -1.94
C SER A 133 -0.21 17.25 -2.46
N ARG A 134 0.01 18.54 -2.17
CA ARG A 134 1.19 19.27 -2.64
C ARG A 134 2.50 18.56 -2.34
N ARG A 135 2.65 18.04 -1.12
CA ARG A 135 3.87 17.35 -0.70
C ARG A 135 4.07 15.98 -1.35
N SER A 136 3.03 15.42 -1.95
CA SER A 136 3.11 14.12 -2.65
C SER A 136 3.29 14.26 -4.15
N VAL A 137 3.18 15.47 -4.71
CA VAL A 137 3.29 15.71 -6.15
C VAL A 137 4.62 15.23 -6.72
N ALA A 138 5.75 15.57 -6.06
CA ALA A 138 7.07 15.18 -6.53
C ALA A 138 7.22 13.66 -6.60
N LYS A 139 6.70 12.95 -5.60
CA LYS A 139 6.71 11.49 -5.55
C LYS A 139 5.93 10.87 -6.72
N ILE A 140 4.76 11.42 -7.02
CA ILE A 140 3.94 10.91 -8.12
C ILE A 140 4.60 11.19 -9.46
N LYS A 141 5.16 12.38 -9.67
CA LYS A 141 5.91 12.71 -10.87
C LYS A 141 7.09 11.74 -11.08
N GLN A 142 7.80 11.41 -10.01
CA GLN A 142 8.90 10.46 -10.07
C GLN A 142 8.41 9.07 -10.49
N LEU A 143 7.27 8.61 -9.96
CA LEU A 143 6.67 7.34 -10.35
C LEU A 143 6.27 7.32 -11.82
N LEU A 144 5.87 8.47 -12.38
CA LEU A 144 5.51 8.60 -13.79
C LEU A 144 6.71 8.77 -14.71
N GLY A 145 7.94 8.80 -14.19
CA GLY A 145 9.16 8.97 -14.97
C GLY A 145 9.43 10.41 -15.40
N MET A 146 8.92 11.36 -14.65
CA MET A 146 9.04 12.78 -14.96
C MET A 146 10.13 13.46 -14.14
#